data_3ed8922a2d3abb4f2b90bc25590f8549
#
_entry.id   3ed8922a2d3abb4f2b90bc25590f8549
#
_cell.length_a   1.000
_cell.length_b   1.000
_cell.length_c   1.000
_cell.angle_alpha   90.00
_cell.angle_beta   90.00
_cell.angle_gamma   90.00
#
_symmetry.space_group_name_H-M   'P 1'
#
loop_
_entity.id
_entity.type
_entity.pdbx_description
1 polymer ?
#
loop_
_entity_poly.entity_id
_entity_poly.type
_entity_poly.pdbx_seq_one_letter_code
_entity_poly.pdbx_strand_id
1 'polypeptide(L)'
;MIRLFSSRPRRRAGFTLAEVIVCVVILGILGTALTRLMLAQSRLFALQRAKRDARAIGRTSMNLLFSDLRMVHDGADAAGGVIIASPETLEVRVPYAMGLVCGNNGSATTVSMLAADSAVRGMAKYAGYAWRNRVTKKYTYIPGDTVSNSPVTSSSVSLCTSTAKIGSDTVNGRTGGILDLKPLSASAGVQPGAPVFLYQDVMYYFNSSTAYPGRIALWRLVGGRTPDELVAPFDAGSRFKFFVRNTDTSTVNPPAILDSLVGVSLVLTGSSPSTMPGRAAEKSKMETSVLFRDHPGF
;
A
#
# COMPACT_ATOMS: atom_id res chain seq x y z
N MET A 1 68.15 52.55 -38.24
CA MET A 1 68.55 51.28 -38.85
C MET A 1 67.40 50.32 -38.59
N ILE A 2 66.41 50.18 -39.51
CA ILE A 2 65.16 49.37 -39.36
C ILE A 2 65.40 48.12 -40.16
N ARG A 3 65.45 46.95 -39.48
CA ARG A 3 65.51 45.63 -40.14
C ARG A 3 64.11 45.19 -40.48
N LEU A 4 63.78 45.18 -41.76
CA LEU A 4 62.60 44.61 -42.31
C LEU A 4 62.69 43.04 -42.23
N PHE A 5 61.91 42.45 -41.39
CA PHE A 5 61.71 40.97 -41.36
C PHE A 5 60.93 40.60 -42.61
N SER A 6 61.60 40.03 -43.59
CA SER A 6 60.97 39.38 -44.74
C SER A 6 60.26 38.07 -44.29
N SER A 7 58.92 38.08 -44.19
CA SER A 7 58.11 36.90 -44.00
C SER A 7 58.06 36.07 -45.29
N ARG A 8 58.80 35.00 -45.33
CA ARG A 8 58.71 34.00 -46.40
C ARG A 8 57.30 33.44 -46.46
N PRO A 9 56.59 33.45 -47.58
CA PRO A 9 55.28 32.81 -47.72
C PRO A 9 55.45 31.29 -47.53
N ARG A 10 54.87 30.75 -46.48
CA ARG A 10 54.76 29.31 -46.28
C ARG A 10 53.97 28.75 -47.45
N ARG A 11 54.60 27.94 -48.32
CA ARG A 11 53.91 27.17 -49.34
C ARG A 11 52.89 26.29 -48.65
N ARG A 12 51.62 26.50 -48.90
CA ARG A 12 50.55 25.61 -48.51
C ARG A 12 50.73 24.30 -49.25
N ALA A 13 51.22 23.28 -48.59
CA ALA A 13 51.22 21.91 -49.11
C ALA A 13 49.75 21.49 -49.26
N GLY A 14 49.31 21.17 -50.47
CA GLY A 14 48.02 20.58 -50.72
C GLY A 14 48.02 19.12 -50.26
N PHE A 15 46.84 18.62 -49.84
CA PHE A 15 46.68 17.25 -49.48
C PHE A 15 46.87 16.34 -50.72
N THR A 16 47.53 15.21 -50.54
CA THR A 16 47.62 14.18 -51.60
C THR A 16 46.32 13.37 -51.64
N LEU A 17 45.96 12.87 -52.79
CA LEU A 17 44.77 12.01 -52.96
C LEU A 17 44.83 10.78 -52.01
N ALA A 18 46.04 10.23 -51.79
CA ALA A 18 46.27 9.11 -50.90
C ALA A 18 45.92 9.44 -49.42
N GLU A 19 46.33 10.63 -48.94
CA GLU A 19 45.98 11.06 -47.58
C GLU A 19 44.46 11.20 -47.37
N VAL A 20 43.75 11.73 -48.37
CA VAL A 20 42.28 11.88 -48.30
C VAL A 20 41.63 10.50 -48.23
N ILE A 21 42.04 9.52 -49.03
CA ILE A 21 41.50 8.15 -49.02
C ILE A 21 41.76 7.50 -47.66
N VAL A 22 42.98 7.57 -47.14
CA VAL A 22 43.31 7.01 -45.81
C VAL A 22 42.47 7.67 -44.70
N CYS A 23 42.28 8.98 -44.72
CA CYS A 23 41.42 9.67 -43.75
C CYS A 23 39.97 9.20 -43.83
N VAL A 24 39.41 9.04 -45.01
CA VAL A 24 38.03 8.57 -45.19
C VAL A 24 37.85 7.15 -44.69
N VAL A 25 38.80 6.25 -44.93
CA VAL A 25 38.76 4.88 -44.42
C VAL A 25 38.83 4.86 -42.89
N ILE A 26 39.74 5.63 -42.27
CA ILE A 26 39.86 5.73 -40.81
C ILE A 26 38.58 6.30 -40.22
N LEU A 27 38.03 7.39 -40.78
CA LEU A 27 36.77 7.97 -40.34
C LEU A 27 35.60 7.00 -40.46
N GLY A 28 35.55 6.17 -41.51
CA GLY A 28 34.57 5.11 -41.69
C GLY A 28 34.63 4.07 -40.58
N ILE A 29 35.84 3.58 -40.27
CA ILE A 29 36.06 2.61 -39.17
C ILE A 29 35.69 3.21 -37.81
N LEU A 30 36.14 4.42 -37.50
CA LEU A 30 35.83 5.10 -36.28
C LEU A 30 34.32 5.42 -36.13
N GLY A 31 33.67 5.83 -37.24
CA GLY A 31 32.23 6.08 -37.26
C GLY A 31 31.41 4.84 -36.93
N THR A 32 31.77 3.69 -37.53
CA THR A 32 31.10 2.40 -37.23
C THR A 32 31.34 1.96 -35.76
N ALA A 33 32.54 2.12 -35.25
CA ALA A 33 32.89 1.80 -33.87
C ALA A 33 32.09 2.68 -32.87
N LEU A 34 32.03 3.98 -33.09
CA LEU A 34 31.26 4.92 -32.28
C LEU A 34 29.74 4.60 -32.32
N THR A 35 29.20 4.32 -33.49
CA THR A 35 27.77 3.94 -33.64
C THR A 35 27.46 2.67 -32.82
N ARG A 36 28.31 1.64 -32.90
CA ARG A 36 28.14 0.42 -32.09
C ARG A 36 28.21 0.69 -30.60
N LEU A 37 29.13 1.55 -30.16
CA LEU A 37 29.26 1.96 -28.76
C LEU A 37 28.02 2.69 -28.25
N MET A 38 27.50 3.66 -29.02
CA MET A 38 26.27 4.38 -28.69
C MET A 38 25.06 3.45 -28.58
N LEU A 39 24.91 2.52 -29.52
CA LEU A 39 23.84 1.51 -29.45
C LEU A 39 23.98 0.59 -28.24
N ALA A 40 25.20 0.18 -27.89
CA ALA A 40 25.44 -0.64 -26.71
C ALA A 40 25.11 0.14 -25.41
N GLN A 41 25.53 1.41 -25.31
CA GLN A 41 25.20 2.28 -24.18
C GLN A 41 23.68 2.52 -24.06
N SER A 42 23.01 2.83 -25.17
CA SER A 42 21.56 3.02 -25.20
C SER A 42 20.81 1.79 -24.68
N ARG A 43 21.23 0.59 -25.12
CA ARG A 43 20.65 -0.69 -24.63
C ARG A 43 20.90 -0.90 -23.14
N LEU A 44 22.09 -0.56 -22.64
CA LEU A 44 22.43 -0.67 -21.23
C LEU A 44 21.58 0.28 -20.37
N PHE A 45 21.43 1.55 -20.80
CA PHE A 45 20.58 2.52 -20.11
C PHE A 45 19.11 2.08 -20.10
N ALA A 46 18.58 1.58 -21.22
CA ALA A 46 17.22 1.07 -21.28
C ALA A 46 17.01 -0.13 -20.32
N LEU A 47 17.98 -1.05 -20.23
CA LEU A 47 17.95 -2.17 -19.29
C LEU A 47 17.95 -1.70 -17.83
N GLN A 48 18.84 -0.75 -17.50
CA GLN A 48 18.92 -0.19 -16.14
C GLN A 48 17.64 0.54 -15.75
N ARG A 49 17.02 1.27 -16.69
CA ARG A 49 15.73 1.92 -16.49
C ARG A 49 14.64 0.88 -16.22
N ALA A 50 14.54 -0.14 -17.06
CA ALA A 50 13.55 -1.20 -16.89
C ALA A 50 13.67 -1.91 -15.52
N LYS A 51 14.90 -2.20 -15.06
CA LYS A 51 15.14 -2.75 -13.71
C LYS A 51 14.74 -1.80 -12.59
N ARG A 52 15.00 -0.50 -12.73
CA ARG A 52 14.56 0.50 -11.74
C ARG A 52 13.04 0.58 -11.67
N ASP A 53 12.37 0.61 -12.80
CA ASP A 53 10.92 0.67 -12.89
C ASP A 53 10.27 -0.57 -12.24
N ALA A 54 10.77 -1.77 -12.53
CA ALA A 54 10.30 -3.00 -11.90
C ALA A 54 10.46 -2.99 -10.35
N ARG A 55 11.56 -2.44 -9.83
CA ARG A 55 11.78 -2.28 -8.39
C ARG A 55 10.86 -1.21 -7.78
N ALA A 56 10.65 -0.10 -8.49
CA ALA A 56 9.79 0.98 -8.04
C ALA A 56 8.35 0.48 -7.86
N ILE A 57 7.82 -0.29 -8.81
CA ILE A 57 6.50 -0.91 -8.76
C ILE A 57 6.37 -1.77 -7.49
N GLY A 58 7.32 -2.66 -7.23
CA GLY A 58 7.30 -3.50 -6.03
C GLY A 58 7.32 -2.68 -4.72
N ARG A 59 8.17 -1.66 -4.62
CA ARG A 59 8.27 -0.80 -3.43
C ARG A 59 7.00 0.01 -3.18
N THR A 60 6.43 0.60 -4.23
CA THR A 60 5.20 1.37 -4.11
C THR A 60 4.06 0.51 -3.58
N SER A 61 3.91 -0.70 -4.11
CA SER A 61 2.88 -1.64 -3.67
C SER A 61 3.08 -2.08 -2.22
N MET A 62 4.32 -2.36 -1.83
CA MET A 62 4.64 -2.69 -0.43
C MET A 62 4.25 -1.58 0.52
N ASN A 63 4.60 -0.34 0.19
CA ASN A 63 4.28 0.80 1.06
C ASN A 63 2.77 1.00 1.21
N LEU A 64 2.00 0.85 0.13
CA LEU A 64 0.55 0.95 0.16
C LEU A 64 -0.08 -0.16 1.01
N LEU A 65 0.33 -1.41 0.80
CA LEU A 65 -0.18 -2.53 1.57
C LEU A 65 0.22 -2.45 3.04
N PHE A 66 1.45 -2.04 3.35
CA PHE A 66 1.93 -1.95 4.72
C PHE A 66 1.22 -0.90 5.54
N SER A 67 0.80 0.22 4.96
CA SER A 67 0.05 1.24 5.66
C SER A 67 -1.24 0.67 6.26
N ASP A 68 -1.94 -0.16 5.52
CA ASP A 68 -3.20 -0.75 5.94
C ASP A 68 -2.98 -2.02 6.79
N LEU A 69 -2.10 -2.93 6.37
CA LEU A 69 -1.89 -4.22 7.06
C LEU A 69 -1.31 -4.06 8.47
N ARG A 70 -0.48 -3.04 8.71
CA ARG A 70 0.04 -2.75 10.06
C ARG A 70 -1.01 -2.29 11.04
N MET A 71 -2.15 -1.81 10.56
CA MET A 71 -3.26 -1.38 11.39
C MET A 71 -4.26 -2.51 11.69
N VAL A 72 -4.12 -3.65 11.02
CA VAL A 72 -4.96 -4.83 11.26
C VAL A 72 -4.62 -5.42 12.63
N HIS A 73 -5.64 -5.64 13.43
CA HIS A 73 -5.50 -6.23 14.77
C HIS A 73 -5.87 -7.72 14.75
N ASP A 74 -5.22 -8.48 15.63
CA ASP A 74 -5.59 -9.89 15.87
C ASP A 74 -6.99 -9.95 16.53
N GLY A 75 -7.85 -10.80 16.00
CA GLY A 75 -9.22 -10.97 16.49
C GLY A 75 -9.36 -12.12 17.49
N ALA A 76 -10.46 -12.09 18.26
CA ALA A 76 -10.77 -13.13 19.25
C ALA A 76 -11.57 -14.31 18.68
N ASP A 77 -12.29 -14.07 17.60
CA ASP A 77 -13.31 -14.97 17.05
C ASP A 77 -13.10 -15.18 15.53
N ALA A 78 -13.87 -16.09 14.93
CA ALA A 78 -13.88 -16.33 13.47
C ALA A 78 -14.12 -15.05 12.63
N ALA A 79 -14.43 -13.95 13.26
CA ALA A 79 -14.58 -12.62 12.69
C ALA A 79 -13.37 -11.72 12.97
N GLY A 80 -12.15 -12.25 12.93
CA GLY A 80 -10.91 -11.52 13.16
C GLY A 80 -10.63 -10.38 12.18
N GLY A 81 -9.44 -9.80 12.24
CA GLY A 81 -9.02 -8.73 11.33
C GLY A 81 -8.86 -9.15 9.87
N VAL A 82 -8.78 -10.45 9.58
CA VAL A 82 -8.72 -11.02 8.24
C VAL A 82 -10.05 -11.71 7.90
N ILE A 83 -10.67 -11.34 6.80
CA ILE A 83 -11.97 -11.86 6.33
C ILE A 83 -11.77 -12.95 5.29
N ILE A 84 -10.91 -12.66 4.30
CA ILE A 84 -10.57 -13.60 3.22
C ILE A 84 -9.06 -13.66 3.11
N ALA A 85 -8.54 -14.87 2.98
CA ALA A 85 -7.15 -15.12 2.69
C ALA A 85 -7.03 -16.17 1.58
N SER A 86 -6.30 -15.83 0.52
CA SER A 86 -5.88 -16.73 -0.53
C SER A 86 -4.57 -16.24 -1.14
N PRO A 87 -3.86 -17.04 -1.91
CA PRO A 87 -2.61 -16.58 -2.54
C PRO A 87 -2.78 -15.32 -3.41
N GLU A 88 -3.95 -15.10 -3.95
CA GLU A 88 -4.24 -13.99 -4.88
C GLU A 88 -5.13 -12.91 -4.28
N THR A 89 -5.79 -13.19 -3.16
CA THR A 89 -6.78 -12.27 -2.55
C THR A 89 -6.59 -12.21 -1.04
N LEU A 90 -6.59 -11.00 -0.51
CA LEU A 90 -6.54 -10.73 0.91
C LEU A 90 -7.57 -9.66 1.25
N GLU A 91 -8.57 -9.99 2.07
CA GLU A 91 -9.53 -9.03 2.60
C GLU A 91 -9.35 -8.86 4.10
N VAL A 92 -9.20 -7.60 4.52
CA VAL A 92 -8.86 -7.24 5.89
C VAL A 92 -9.74 -6.09 6.40
N ARG A 93 -9.93 -6.06 7.70
CA ARG A 93 -10.58 -4.96 8.42
C ARG A 93 -9.55 -3.92 8.82
N VAL A 94 -9.56 -2.79 8.14
CA VAL A 94 -8.59 -1.70 8.35
C VAL A 94 -9.23 -0.63 9.22
N PRO A 95 -8.70 -0.38 10.44
CA PRO A 95 -9.11 0.74 11.26
C PRO A 95 -8.82 2.08 10.57
N TYR A 96 -9.75 3.02 10.66
CA TYR A 96 -9.57 4.35 10.06
C TYR A 96 -9.90 5.50 11.00
N ALA A 97 -10.62 5.25 12.08
CA ALA A 97 -10.95 6.24 13.09
C ALA A 97 -11.05 5.59 14.47
N MET A 98 -10.84 6.38 15.51
CA MET A 98 -10.91 5.94 16.90
C MET A 98 -11.85 6.80 17.72
N GLY A 99 -12.51 6.18 18.71
CA GLY A 99 -13.30 6.87 19.71
C GLY A 99 -13.18 6.22 21.09
N LEU A 100 -13.68 6.91 22.10
CA LEU A 100 -13.78 6.39 23.47
C LEU A 100 -15.25 6.10 23.79
N VAL A 101 -15.50 4.92 24.33
CA VAL A 101 -16.86 4.52 24.72
C VAL A 101 -17.34 5.37 25.89
N CYS A 102 -18.51 5.97 25.74
CA CYS A 102 -19.22 6.64 26.81
C CYS A 102 -20.13 5.67 27.58
N GLY A 103 -20.71 4.71 26.88
CA GLY A 103 -21.62 3.69 27.40
C GLY A 103 -22.60 3.22 26.34
N ASN A 104 -23.65 2.54 26.80
CA ASN A 104 -24.73 2.03 25.95
C ASN A 104 -26.01 2.84 26.21
N ASN A 105 -26.68 3.29 25.17
CA ASN A 105 -27.94 4.01 25.25
C ASN A 105 -29.18 3.11 25.05
N GLY A 106 -29.03 1.79 25.17
CA GLY A 106 -30.10 0.80 25.01
C GLY A 106 -30.20 0.22 23.60
N SER A 107 -29.80 0.92 22.54
CA SER A 107 -29.86 0.47 21.15
C SER A 107 -28.54 0.59 20.41
N ALA A 108 -27.58 1.30 20.97
CA ALA A 108 -26.28 1.55 20.38
C ALA A 108 -25.19 1.72 21.44
N THR A 109 -23.95 1.56 21.05
CA THR A 109 -22.77 1.96 21.83
C THR A 109 -22.43 3.39 21.51
N THR A 110 -22.58 4.28 22.50
CA THR A 110 -22.27 5.70 22.35
C THR A 110 -20.77 5.92 22.53
N VAL A 111 -20.14 6.60 21.60
CA VAL A 111 -18.71 6.92 21.61
C VAL A 111 -18.46 8.40 21.39
N SER A 112 -17.40 8.91 22.03
CA SER A 112 -16.86 10.23 21.78
C SER A 112 -15.61 10.11 20.90
N MET A 113 -15.56 10.88 19.82
CA MET A 113 -14.45 10.89 18.85
C MET A 113 -13.68 12.19 18.94
N LEU A 114 -12.37 12.10 18.65
CA LEU A 114 -11.54 13.27 18.42
C LEU A 114 -11.99 14.02 17.16
N ALA A 115 -11.69 15.31 17.09
CA ALA A 115 -12.06 16.13 15.93
C ALA A 115 -11.46 15.60 14.62
N ALA A 116 -10.21 15.09 14.64
CA ALA A 116 -9.54 14.47 13.49
C ALA A 116 -10.27 13.21 13.02
N ASP A 117 -10.58 12.31 13.96
CA ASP A 117 -11.27 11.04 13.65
C ASP A 117 -12.70 11.29 13.16
N SER A 118 -13.40 12.26 13.74
CA SER A 118 -14.73 12.68 13.30
C SER A 118 -14.72 13.21 11.85
N ALA A 119 -13.69 13.93 11.44
CA ALA A 119 -13.53 14.41 10.06
C ALA A 119 -13.26 13.26 9.07
N VAL A 120 -12.39 12.31 9.43
CA VAL A 120 -12.05 11.16 8.58
C VAL A 120 -13.21 10.20 8.43
N ARG A 121 -14.10 10.10 9.42
CA ARG A 121 -15.27 9.21 9.39
C ARG A 121 -16.10 9.33 8.11
N GLY A 122 -16.30 10.55 7.61
CA GLY A 122 -17.09 10.80 6.41
C GLY A 122 -16.40 10.37 5.10
N MET A 123 -15.09 10.16 5.13
CA MET A 123 -14.29 9.81 3.94
C MET A 123 -14.17 8.31 3.75
N ALA A 124 -14.24 7.51 4.82
CA ALA A 124 -14.13 6.07 4.79
C ALA A 124 -15.50 5.39 4.66
N LYS A 125 -15.49 4.13 4.23
CA LYS A 125 -16.70 3.28 4.17
C LYS A 125 -16.79 2.47 5.47
N TYR A 126 -17.67 2.85 6.35
CA TYR A 126 -17.91 2.11 7.60
C TYR A 126 -18.38 0.68 7.34
N ALA A 127 -17.71 -0.29 7.91
CA ALA A 127 -18.08 -1.70 7.88
C ALA A 127 -18.43 -2.23 9.28
N GLY A 128 -18.00 -1.53 10.32
CA GLY A 128 -18.26 -1.90 11.69
C GLY A 128 -17.31 -1.24 12.67
N TYR A 129 -17.33 -1.70 13.89
CA TYR A 129 -16.42 -1.25 14.92
C TYR A 129 -15.76 -2.41 15.68
N ALA A 130 -14.59 -2.17 16.22
CA ALA A 130 -13.83 -3.13 16.98
C ALA A 130 -13.40 -2.53 18.31
N TRP A 131 -13.33 -3.35 19.35
CA TRP A 131 -12.84 -2.95 20.67
C TRP A 131 -12.01 -4.06 21.28
N ARG A 132 -11.05 -3.68 22.14
CA ARG A 132 -10.16 -4.65 22.76
C ARG A 132 -10.79 -5.17 24.06
N ASN A 133 -10.98 -6.47 24.13
CA ASN A 133 -11.42 -7.13 25.37
C ASN A 133 -10.30 -7.04 26.42
N ARG A 134 -10.61 -6.55 27.60
CA ARG A 134 -9.62 -6.39 28.69
C ARG A 134 -9.09 -7.71 29.25
N VAL A 135 -9.90 -8.77 29.21
CA VAL A 135 -9.55 -10.08 29.74
C VAL A 135 -8.70 -10.85 28.72
N THR A 136 -9.23 -11.05 27.52
CA THR A 136 -8.56 -11.84 26.48
C THR A 136 -7.45 -11.08 25.76
N LYS A 137 -7.41 -9.75 25.91
CA LYS A 137 -6.49 -8.83 25.20
C LYS A 137 -6.66 -8.83 23.67
N LYS A 138 -7.63 -9.55 23.14
CA LYS A 138 -7.94 -9.63 21.71
C LYS A 138 -9.01 -8.65 21.31
N TYR A 139 -9.11 -8.38 20.03
CA TYR A 139 -10.13 -7.51 19.46
C TYR A 139 -11.39 -8.27 19.11
N THR A 140 -12.53 -7.75 19.53
CA THR A 140 -13.86 -8.21 19.11
C THR A 140 -14.34 -7.27 18.03
N TYR A 141 -14.63 -7.82 16.86
CA TYR A 141 -15.13 -7.10 15.70
C TYR A 141 -16.65 -7.25 15.62
N ILE A 142 -17.33 -6.14 15.53
CA ILE A 142 -18.80 -6.08 15.41
C ILE A 142 -19.12 -5.49 14.04
N PRO A 143 -19.63 -6.31 13.10
CA PRO A 143 -20.08 -5.80 11.81
C PRO A 143 -21.19 -4.78 12.04
N GLY A 144 -21.06 -3.63 11.41
CA GLY A 144 -22.05 -2.58 11.47
C GLY A 144 -23.02 -2.68 10.31
N ASP A 145 -24.31 -2.51 10.58
CA ASP A 145 -25.20 -2.09 9.52
C ASP A 145 -24.75 -0.70 9.04
N THR A 146 -25.04 -0.41 7.77
CA THR A 146 -24.74 0.88 7.15
C THR A 146 -25.01 1.99 8.17
N VAL A 147 -23.98 2.81 8.43
CA VAL A 147 -24.04 3.86 9.42
C VAL A 147 -25.38 4.53 9.35
N SER A 148 -26.26 4.17 10.24
CA SER A 148 -27.30 5.11 10.54
C SER A 148 -26.55 6.30 11.12
N ASN A 149 -26.50 7.40 10.39
CA ASN A 149 -26.39 8.73 10.96
C ASN A 149 -27.64 8.93 11.82
N SER A 150 -27.86 8.01 12.77
CA SER A 150 -28.90 8.18 13.76
C SER A 150 -28.55 9.47 14.46
N PRO A 151 -29.44 10.45 14.47
CA PRO A 151 -29.20 11.69 15.18
C PRO A 151 -28.83 11.31 16.60
N VAL A 152 -27.66 11.77 17.04
CA VAL A 152 -27.21 11.61 18.41
C VAL A 152 -28.29 12.20 19.31
N THR A 153 -28.86 11.41 20.19
CA THR A 153 -29.92 11.85 21.09
C THR A 153 -29.35 12.65 22.24
N SER A 154 -30.18 13.44 22.88
CA SER A 154 -29.78 14.18 24.11
C SER A 154 -29.32 13.21 25.21
N SER A 155 -29.88 11.99 25.27
CA SER A 155 -29.42 10.93 26.17
C SER A 155 -28.01 10.44 25.83
N SER A 156 -27.65 10.31 24.56
CA SER A 156 -26.29 9.93 24.12
C SER A 156 -25.29 11.04 24.50
N VAL A 157 -25.62 12.30 24.30
CA VAL A 157 -24.78 13.42 24.73
C VAL A 157 -24.60 13.41 26.24
N SER A 158 -25.66 13.26 27.01
CA SER A 158 -25.64 13.20 28.49
C SER A 158 -24.80 12.00 28.97
N LEU A 159 -24.86 10.86 28.29
CA LEU A 159 -24.05 9.68 28.59
C LEU A 159 -22.55 9.98 28.50
N CYS A 160 -22.11 10.70 27.48
CA CYS A 160 -20.71 11.10 27.34
C CYS A 160 -20.32 12.20 28.35
N THR A 161 -21.07 13.27 28.44
CA THR A 161 -20.66 14.46 29.18
C THR A 161 -20.90 14.36 30.68
N SER A 162 -22.03 13.80 31.11
CA SER A 162 -22.42 13.72 32.51
C SER A 162 -22.09 12.40 33.16
N THR A 163 -22.32 11.27 32.50
CA THR A 163 -22.15 9.95 33.09
C THR A 163 -20.70 9.47 32.95
N ALA A 164 -20.16 9.41 31.74
CA ALA A 164 -18.80 8.97 31.52
C ALA A 164 -17.75 10.05 31.72
N LYS A 165 -18.17 11.33 31.80
CA LYS A 165 -17.29 12.53 31.90
C LYS A 165 -16.26 12.60 30.76
N ILE A 166 -16.62 12.08 29.58
CA ILE A 166 -15.85 12.13 28.36
C ILE A 166 -16.50 13.17 27.47
N GLY A 167 -15.93 14.37 27.42
CA GLY A 167 -16.41 15.43 26.54
C GLY A 167 -15.98 15.17 25.07
N SER A 168 -16.57 15.95 24.16
CA SER A 168 -16.01 16.09 22.82
C SER A 168 -14.76 16.97 22.89
N ASP A 169 -13.63 16.47 22.38
CA ASP A 169 -12.39 17.25 22.34
C ASP A 169 -12.38 18.23 21.17
N THR A 170 -11.67 19.34 21.34
CA THR A 170 -11.51 20.36 20.30
C THR A 170 -10.06 20.40 19.84
N VAL A 171 -9.83 20.07 18.56
CA VAL A 171 -8.52 20.13 17.93
C VAL A 171 -8.57 21.14 16.79
N ASN A 172 -7.66 22.12 16.80
CA ASN A 172 -7.57 23.17 15.79
C ASN A 172 -8.92 23.90 15.52
N GLY A 173 -9.66 24.21 16.58
CA GLY A 173 -10.95 24.90 16.49
C GLY A 173 -12.11 24.01 16.00
N ARG A 174 -11.88 22.72 15.77
CA ARG A 174 -12.93 21.75 15.41
C ARG A 174 -13.25 20.89 16.62
N THR A 175 -14.51 20.82 16.97
CA THR A 175 -15.02 19.94 18.03
C THR A 175 -15.18 18.53 17.50
N GLY A 176 -14.74 17.53 18.25
CA GLY A 176 -15.00 16.12 17.99
C GLY A 176 -16.51 15.81 18.05
N GLY A 177 -16.89 14.64 17.53
CA GLY A 177 -18.29 14.21 17.48
C GLY A 177 -18.63 13.15 18.50
N ILE A 178 -19.89 13.13 18.95
CA ILE A 178 -20.49 12.00 19.64
C ILE A 178 -21.22 11.16 18.59
N LEU A 179 -21.14 9.85 18.69
CA LEU A 179 -21.65 8.93 17.69
C LEU A 179 -22.28 7.71 18.36
N ASP A 180 -23.40 7.25 17.83
CA ASP A 180 -24.04 6.02 18.24
C ASP A 180 -23.69 4.91 17.24
N LEU A 181 -22.92 3.91 17.68
CA LEU A 181 -22.50 2.76 16.88
C LEU A 181 -23.51 1.62 17.00
N LYS A 182 -23.99 1.10 15.87
CA LYS A 182 -24.91 -0.04 15.78
C LYS A 182 -24.26 -1.20 15.02
N PRO A 183 -24.70 -2.46 15.27
CA PRO A 183 -25.64 -2.86 16.32
C PRO A 183 -25.05 -2.74 17.73
N LEU A 184 -25.93 -2.66 18.71
CA LEU A 184 -25.53 -2.82 20.11
C LEU A 184 -25.17 -4.29 20.33
N SER A 185 -23.91 -4.56 20.67
CA SER A 185 -23.53 -5.87 21.17
C SER A 185 -23.80 -5.93 22.68
N ALA A 186 -24.94 -6.48 23.06
CA ALA A 186 -25.31 -6.66 24.47
C ALA A 186 -24.29 -7.50 25.27
N SER A 187 -23.57 -8.40 24.58
CA SER A 187 -22.55 -9.26 25.16
C SER A 187 -21.15 -8.63 25.20
N ALA A 188 -20.99 -7.44 24.65
CA ALA A 188 -19.67 -6.87 24.39
C ALA A 188 -18.89 -6.51 25.66
N GLY A 189 -19.55 -6.32 26.80
CA GLY A 189 -18.86 -5.89 28.02
C GLY A 189 -18.04 -4.61 27.84
N VAL A 190 -18.37 -3.81 26.84
CA VAL A 190 -17.66 -2.57 26.51
C VAL A 190 -17.92 -1.57 27.61
N GLN A 191 -16.88 -1.24 28.34
CA GLN A 191 -16.99 -0.33 29.47
C GLN A 191 -16.67 1.11 29.05
N PRO A 192 -17.26 2.11 29.71
CA PRO A 192 -16.88 3.51 29.53
C PRO A 192 -15.38 3.72 29.61
N GLY A 193 -14.84 4.56 28.72
CA GLY A 193 -13.40 4.82 28.61
C GLY A 193 -12.62 3.78 27.77
N ALA A 194 -13.25 2.72 27.30
CA ALA A 194 -12.59 1.77 26.39
C ALA A 194 -12.39 2.38 25.00
N PRO A 195 -11.22 2.20 24.37
CA PRO A 195 -11.02 2.62 23.00
C PRO A 195 -11.78 1.71 22.04
N VAL A 196 -12.43 2.32 21.04
CA VAL A 196 -13.14 1.68 19.95
C VAL A 196 -12.55 2.16 18.63
N PHE A 197 -12.34 1.26 17.70
CA PHE A 197 -11.90 1.57 16.35
C PHE A 197 -13.04 1.34 15.35
N LEU A 198 -13.27 2.33 14.50
CA LEU A 198 -14.12 2.16 13.32
C LEU A 198 -13.28 1.55 12.21
N TYR A 199 -13.78 0.53 11.55
CA TYR A 199 -13.07 -0.13 10.47
C TYR A 199 -13.87 -0.14 9.16
N GLN A 200 -13.13 -0.31 8.07
CA GLN A 200 -13.64 -0.58 6.74
C GLN A 200 -13.07 -1.91 6.24
N ASP A 201 -13.84 -2.62 5.44
CA ASP A 201 -13.37 -3.82 4.77
C ASP A 201 -12.62 -3.42 3.50
N VAL A 202 -11.38 -3.88 3.39
CA VAL A 202 -10.49 -3.59 2.27
C VAL A 202 -10.00 -4.90 1.69
N MET A 203 -10.31 -5.13 0.42
CA MET A 203 -9.84 -6.29 -0.31
C MET A 203 -8.71 -5.88 -1.25
N TYR A 204 -7.59 -6.57 -1.16
CA TYR A 204 -6.48 -6.52 -2.10
C TYR A 204 -6.43 -7.79 -2.91
N TYR A 205 -6.30 -7.68 -4.22
CA TYR A 205 -6.23 -8.87 -5.07
C TYR A 205 -5.42 -8.60 -6.34
N PHE A 206 -4.84 -9.69 -6.87
CA PHE A 206 -4.14 -9.67 -8.13
C PHE A 206 -5.09 -10.06 -9.26
N ASN A 207 -5.20 -9.21 -10.29
CA ASN A 207 -6.03 -9.46 -11.46
C ASN A 207 -5.42 -8.80 -12.70
N SER A 208 -5.99 -9.05 -13.87
CA SER A 208 -5.56 -8.45 -15.13
C SER A 208 -5.54 -6.93 -15.04
N SER A 209 -4.45 -6.32 -15.53
CA SER A 209 -4.29 -4.87 -15.58
C SER A 209 -5.10 -4.28 -16.72
N THR A 210 -5.76 -3.15 -16.46
CA THR A 210 -6.39 -2.34 -17.50
C THR A 210 -5.39 -1.43 -18.20
N ALA A 211 -4.39 -0.96 -17.47
CA ALA A 211 -3.34 -0.08 -17.98
C ALA A 211 -2.30 -0.84 -18.84
N TYR A 212 -2.06 -2.12 -18.55
CA TYR A 212 -1.09 -2.96 -19.25
C TYR A 212 -1.71 -4.29 -19.67
N PRO A 213 -2.38 -4.38 -20.82
CA PRO A 213 -3.06 -5.59 -21.29
C PRO A 213 -2.13 -6.82 -21.30
N GLY A 214 -2.63 -7.96 -20.80
CA GLY A 214 -1.87 -9.20 -20.67
C GLY A 214 -0.89 -9.23 -19.49
N ARG A 215 -0.93 -8.24 -18.61
CA ARG A 215 -0.17 -8.18 -17.35
C ARG A 215 -1.11 -8.21 -16.15
N ILE A 216 -0.55 -8.47 -14.98
CA ILE A 216 -1.26 -8.49 -13.71
C ILE A 216 -1.07 -7.15 -12.99
N ALA A 217 -2.11 -6.70 -12.32
CA ALA A 217 -2.13 -5.54 -11.44
C ALA A 217 -2.51 -5.94 -10.02
N LEU A 218 -2.11 -5.13 -9.07
CA LEU A 218 -2.66 -5.13 -7.72
C LEU A 218 -3.86 -4.19 -7.69
N TRP A 219 -4.99 -4.73 -7.30
CA TRP A 219 -6.26 -4.02 -7.16
C TRP A 219 -6.62 -3.84 -5.70
N ARG A 220 -7.37 -2.78 -5.43
CA ARG A 220 -7.96 -2.50 -4.12
C ARG A 220 -9.46 -2.28 -4.26
N LEU A 221 -10.23 -2.93 -3.42
CA LEU A 221 -11.68 -2.73 -3.30
C LEU A 221 -12.00 -2.37 -1.85
N VAL A 222 -12.72 -1.27 -1.65
CA VAL A 222 -13.15 -0.81 -0.33
C VAL A 222 -14.66 -0.88 -0.24
N GLY A 223 -15.18 -1.79 0.59
CA GLY A 223 -16.58 -1.81 1.02
C GLY A 223 -17.62 -1.58 -0.08
N GLY A 224 -17.57 -2.31 -1.19
CA GLY A 224 -18.53 -2.22 -2.29
C GLY A 224 -18.41 -0.97 -3.17
N ARG A 225 -17.28 -0.24 -3.13
CA ARG A 225 -16.93 0.78 -4.13
C ARG A 225 -16.43 0.11 -5.42
N THR A 226 -16.25 0.89 -6.47
CA THR A 226 -15.56 0.41 -7.68
C THR A 226 -14.12 0.05 -7.34
N PRO A 227 -13.60 -1.08 -7.85
CA PRO A 227 -12.22 -1.44 -7.65
C PRO A 227 -11.25 -0.43 -8.28
N ASP A 228 -10.19 -0.13 -7.57
CA ASP A 228 -9.11 0.74 -8.04
C ASP A 228 -7.87 -0.10 -8.40
N GLU A 229 -7.35 0.08 -9.62
CA GLU A 229 -6.05 -0.48 -10.01
C GLU A 229 -4.95 0.36 -9.35
N LEU A 230 -4.30 -0.17 -8.31
CA LEU A 230 -3.32 0.58 -7.52
C LEU A 230 -1.97 0.66 -8.21
N VAL A 231 -1.45 -0.49 -8.62
CA VAL A 231 -0.10 -0.61 -9.17
C VAL A 231 -0.04 -1.74 -10.20
N ALA A 232 0.62 -1.48 -11.31
CA ALA A 232 0.91 -2.44 -12.38
C ALA A 232 2.22 -2.07 -13.08
N PRO A 233 2.85 -2.96 -13.84
CA PRO A 233 2.53 -4.37 -14.03
C PRO A 233 3.31 -5.30 -13.09
N PHE A 234 2.66 -6.39 -12.72
CA PHE A 234 3.28 -7.50 -12.01
C PHE A 234 3.41 -8.75 -12.91
N ASP A 235 4.25 -9.68 -12.46
CA ASP A 235 4.36 -11.02 -13.00
C ASP A 235 3.42 -11.99 -12.26
N ALA A 236 3.06 -13.10 -12.90
CA ALA A 236 2.16 -14.14 -12.38
C ALA A 236 2.64 -14.82 -11.08
N GLY A 237 3.90 -14.60 -10.69
CA GLY A 237 4.44 -15.10 -9.41
C GLY A 237 4.13 -14.23 -8.19
N SER A 238 3.45 -13.08 -8.36
CA SER A 238 3.07 -12.20 -7.25
C SER A 238 1.93 -12.80 -6.47
N ARG A 239 2.08 -12.86 -5.14
CA ARG A 239 1.11 -13.52 -4.25
C ARG A 239 1.28 -13.14 -2.81
N PHE A 240 0.24 -13.45 -2.02
CA PHE A 240 0.27 -13.44 -0.57
C PHE A 240 0.75 -14.80 -0.04
N LYS A 241 1.46 -14.78 1.08
CA LYS A 241 1.77 -15.93 1.92
C LYS A 241 1.39 -15.58 3.36
N PHE A 242 1.18 -16.56 4.19
CA PHE A 242 0.56 -16.42 5.48
C PHE A 242 1.44 -16.98 6.58
N PHE A 243 1.63 -16.21 7.65
CA PHE A 243 2.21 -16.68 8.90
C PHE A 243 1.11 -17.21 9.79
N VAL A 244 1.27 -18.44 10.23
CA VAL A 244 0.34 -19.10 11.14
C VAL A 244 0.98 -19.13 12.52
N ARG A 245 0.16 -19.02 13.57
CA ARG A 245 0.63 -19.09 14.95
C ARG A 245 1.45 -20.36 15.19
N ASN A 246 2.55 -20.23 15.92
CA ASN A 246 3.51 -21.30 16.21
C ASN A 246 4.27 -21.83 14.98
N THR A 247 4.36 -21.05 13.92
CA THR A 247 5.21 -21.39 12.76
C THR A 247 6.14 -20.23 12.44
N ASP A 248 7.41 -20.51 12.20
CA ASP A 248 8.42 -19.50 11.85
C ASP A 248 8.49 -19.23 10.34
N THR A 249 7.74 -19.99 9.57
CA THR A 249 7.74 -19.91 8.10
C THR A 249 6.37 -19.56 7.53
N SER A 250 6.36 -18.71 6.50
CA SER A 250 5.13 -18.37 5.78
C SER A 250 4.74 -19.49 4.80
N THR A 251 3.45 -19.79 4.73
CA THR A 251 2.86 -20.77 3.80
C THR A 251 2.06 -20.06 2.71
N VAL A 252 1.97 -20.67 1.53
CA VAL A 252 1.16 -20.14 0.42
C VAL A 252 -0.34 -20.35 0.70
N ASN A 253 -0.69 -21.50 1.25
CA ASN A 253 -2.06 -21.82 1.58
C ASN A 253 -2.41 -21.25 2.96
N PRO A 254 -3.49 -20.46 3.07
CA PRO A 254 -3.94 -19.98 4.36
C PRO A 254 -4.44 -21.14 5.22
N PRO A 255 -4.46 -21.02 6.55
CA PRO A 255 -5.06 -22.02 7.42
C PRO A 255 -6.57 -22.01 7.27
N ALA A 256 -7.20 -23.14 7.56
CA ALA A 256 -8.66 -23.26 7.55
C ALA A 256 -9.35 -22.32 8.56
N ILE A 257 -8.66 -22.03 9.67
CA ILE A 257 -9.11 -21.10 10.71
C ILE A 257 -8.27 -19.83 10.64
N LEU A 258 -8.86 -18.75 10.13
CA LEU A 258 -8.17 -17.47 9.90
C LEU A 258 -7.70 -16.79 11.20
N ASP A 259 -8.27 -17.10 12.35
CA ASP A 259 -7.82 -16.62 13.67
C ASP A 259 -6.41 -17.08 14.06
N SER A 260 -5.90 -18.10 13.39
CA SER A 260 -4.52 -18.55 13.57
C SER A 260 -3.51 -17.74 12.77
N LEU A 261 -3.97 -16.83 11.90
CA LEU A 261 -3.11 -15.95 11.11
C LEU A 261 -2.53 -14.86 12.02
N VAL A 262 -1.21 -14.72 12.00
CA VAL A 262 -0.47 -13.73 12.79
C VAL A 262 0.22 -12.69 11.91
N GLY A 263 0.23 -12.92 10.61
CA GLY A 263 0.84 -11.98 9.66
C GLY A 263 0.73 -12.46 8.24
N VAL A 264 1.16 -11.58 7.34
CA VAL A 264 1.17 -11.80 5.89
C VAL A 264 2.55 -11.51 5.34
N SER A 265 3.07 -12.39 4.50
CA SER A 265 4.24 -12.13 3.66
C SER A 265 3.78 -11.80 2.25
N LEU A 266 4.33 -10.74 1.70
CA LEU A 266 4.05 -10.25 0.36
C LEU A 266 5.19 -10.66 -0.55
N VAL A 267 4.91 -11.50 -1.54
CA VAL A 267 5.83 -11.85 -2.61
C VAL A 267 5.40 -11.08 -3.85
N LEU A 268 6.10 -10.00 -4.16
CA LEU A 268 5.80 -9.14 -5.28
C LEU A 268 6.91 -9.25 -6.33
N THR A 269 6.54 -9.61 -7.54
CA THR A 269 7.44 -9.62 -8.68
C THR A 269 7.02 -8.51 -9.64
N GLY A 270 7.59 -7.32 -9.42
CA GLY A 270 7.39 -6.18 -10.32
C GLY A 270 7.99 -6.48 -11.70
N SER A 271 7.30 -6.05 -12.74
CA SER A 271 7.71 -6.21 -14.13
C SER A 271 7.89 -4.84 -14.76
N SER A 272 8.85 -4.68 -15.67
CA SER A 272 9.00 -3.40 -16.36
C SER A 272 7.83 -3.12 -17.30
N PRO A 273 7.31 -1.87 -17.34
CA PRO A 273 6.23 -1.49 -18.26
C PRO A 273 6.62 -1.66 -19.72
N SER A 274 7.87 -1.37 -20.05
CA SER A 274 8.41 -1.47 -21.41
C SER A 274 9.23 -2.74 -21.60
N THR A 275 9.09 -3.35 -22.76
CA THR A 275 9.93 -4.46 -23.21
C THR A 275 10.86 -4.00 -24.33
N MET A 276 12.09 -4.47 -24.33
CA MET A 276 12.98 -4.30 -25.49
C MET A 276 12.61 -5.26 -26.60
N PRO A 277 12.77 -4.90 -27.88
CA PRO A 277 12.56 -5.82 -29.00
C PRO A 277 13.35 -7.11 -28.80
N GLY A 278 12.66 -8.27 -28.86
CA GLY A 278 13.24 -9.58 -28.71
C GLY A 278 13.64 -9.98 -27.29
N ARG A 279 13.24 -9.21 -26.27
CA ARG A 279 13.46 -9.54 -24.84
C ARG A 279 12.17 -9.54 -24.04
N ALA A 280 12.10 -10.43 -23.06
CA ALA A 280 11.05 -10.39 -22.04
C ALA A 280 11.19 -9.13 -21.16
N ALA A 281 10.10 -8.76 -20.48
CA ALA A 281 10.13 -7.69 -19.50
C ALA A 281 11.11 -8.03 -18.36
N GLU A 282 11.85 -7.02 -17.91
CA GLU A 282 12.72 -7.16 -16.74
C GLU A 282 11.86 -7.32 -15.47
N LYS A 283 12.25 -8.23 -14.60
CA LYS A 283 11.53 -8.58 -13.38
C LYS A 283 12.38 -8.28 -12.16
N SER A 284 11.72 -7.88 -11.08
CA SER A 284 12.35 -7.70 -9.78
C SER A 284 11.46 -8.30 -8.69
N LYS A 285 11.93 -9.40 -8.09
CA LYS A 285 11.24 -10.03 -6.96
C LYS A 285 11.61 -9.31 -5.66
N MET A 286 10.60 -9.03 -4.86
CA MET A 286 10.72 -8.50 -3.51
C MET A 286 9.83 -9.34 -2.60
N GLU A 287 10.33 -9.64 -1.41
CA GLU A 287 9.57 -10.35 -0.37
C GLU A 287 9.72 -9.59 0.93
N THR A 288 8.60 -9.40 1.62
CA THR A 288 8.57 -8.71 2.89
C THR A 288 7.38 -9.18 3.69
N SER A 289 7.42 -9.01 5.00
CA SER A 289 6.43 -9.55 5.91
C SER A 289 5.89 -8.47 6.83
N VAL A 290 4.61 -8.57 7.14
CA VAL A 290 3.91 -7.75 8.14
C VAL A 290 3.28 -8.67 9.15
N LEU A 291 3.57 -8.45 10.40
CA LEU A 291 2.87 -9.09 11.52
C LEU A 291 1.73 -8.18 11.96
N PHE A 292 0.61 -8.78 12.28
CA PHE A 292 -0.56 -8.06 12.77
C PHE A 292 -0.29 -7.49 14.16
N ARG A 293 -0.92 -6.36 14.45
CA ARG A 293 -0.75 -5.67 15.71
C ARG A 293 -1.32 -6.48 16.88
N ASP A 294 -0.67 -6.38 18.03
CA ASP A 294 -1.09 -7.01 19.29
C ASP A 294 -1.04 -8.55 19.33
N HIS A 295 -0.24 -9.17 18.45
CA HIS A 295 0.00 -10.60 18.58
C HIS A 295 0.82 -10.88 19.88
N PRO A 296 0.30 -11.68 20.84
CA PRO A 296 1.05 -12.07 22.02
C PRO A 296 2.12 -13.09 21.61
N GLY A 297 3.37 -12.68 21.51
CA GLY A 297 4.46 -13.61 21.22
C GLY A 297 5.68 -13.04 20.50
N PHE A 298 5.81 -11.72 20.41
CA PHE A 298 7.06 -11.03 20.04
C PHE A 298 7.35 -9.89 21.02
#